data_c6641b539fee2ffbc45d8b7be3ee4d02
#
_entry.id   c6641b539fee2ffbc45d8b7be3ee4d02
#
_cell.length_a   1.000
_cell.length_b   1.000
_cell.length_c   1.000
_cell.angle_alpha   90.00
_cell.angle_beta   90.00
_cell.angle_gamma   90.00
#
_symmetry.space_group_name_H-M   'P 1'
#
loop_
_entity.id
_entity.type
_entity.pdbx_description
1 polymer ?
#
loop_
_entity_poly.entity_id
_entity_poly.type
_entity_poly.pdbx_seq_one_letter_code
_entity_poly.pdbx_strand_id
1 'polypeptide(L)'
;MNAPSSIPELAPGLPAGLQHGLRNYWYPILQSEELPRDKPVGLRVLGEPLAVWRNQAGEPCVVRDRCPHRAMKLSVGRILDGDLQCVLHGLRFDGKGTCTLIPWEPERRSVHDRVAVGAFPARELGGYVRSEEHTSELQSH
;
A
#
# COMPACT_ATOMS: atom_id res chain seq x y z
N MET A 1 6.33 3.56 -21.65
CA MET A 1 5.56 3.57 -21.27
C MET A 1 5.17 4.04 -20.61
N ASN A 2 5.27 4.40 -20.49
CA ASN A 2 4.83 4.78 -19.73
C ASN A 2 4.00 4.46 -19.31
N ALA A 3 4.03 4.44 -19.41
CA ALA A 3 3.40 4.29 -18.99
C ALA A 3 2.53 3.93 -18.33
N PRO A 4 2.45 3.34 -17.92
CA PRO A 4 1.47 2.85 -17.15
C PRO A 4 0.64 3.81 -16.57
N SER A 5 1.10 4.74 -16.39
CA SER A 5 0.31 5.83 -16.00
C SER A 5 -0.75 6.11 -16.99
N SER A 6 -0.86 5.28 -17.96
CA SER A 6 -1.93 5.43 -18.90
C SER A 6 -3.30 5.28 -18.28
N ILE A 7 -3.40 4.68 -17.10
CA ILE A 7 -4.70 4.55 -16.48
C ILE A 7 -5.36 5.90 -16.26
N PRO A 8 -4.70 6.88 -15.68
CA PRO A 8 -5.33 8.18 -15.58
C PRO A 8 -5.62 8.80 -16.92
N GLU A 9 -4.84 8.42 -17.90
CA GLU A 9 -5.04 9.01 -19.22
C GLU A 9 -6.27 8.49 -19.91
N LEU A 10 -6.79 7.38 -19.46
CA LEU A 10 -8.04 6.89 -20.01
C LEU A 10 -9.22 7.73 -19.57
N ALA A 11 -9.06 8.49 -18.52
CA ALA A 11 -10.17 9.23 -17.97
C ALA A 11 -10.63 10.39 -18.84
N PRO A 12 -9.79 11.09 -19.57
CA PRO A 12 -10.29 12.19 -20.37
C PRO A 12 -11.32 11.71 -21.37
N GLY A 13 -12.44 12.34 -21.39
CA GLY A 13 -13.49 11.99 -22.33
C GLY A 13 -14.43 10.92 -21.87
N LEU A 14 -14.18 10.29 -20.75
CA LEU A 14 -15.10 9.29 -20.24
C LEU A 14 -16.20 9.93 -19.42
N PRO A 15 -17.42 9.38 -19.46
CA PRO A 15 -18.45 9.86 -18.55
C PRO A 15 -18.03 9.72 -17.11
N ALA A 16 -18.50 10.63 -16.28
CA ALA A 16 -18.09 10.65 -14.88
C ALA A 16 -18.35 9.32 -14.17
N GLY A 17 -19.45 8.67 -14.50
CA GLY A 17 -19.76 7.39 -13.86
C GLY A 17 -18.75 6.30 -14.20
N LEU A 18 -18.27 6.31 -15.44
CA LEU A 18 -17.27 5.32 -15.84
C LEU A 18 -15.92 5.61 -15.21
N GLN A 19 -15.58 6.88 -15.05
CA GLN A 19 -14.34 7.21 -14.39
C GLN A 19 -14.36 6.72 -12.95
N HIS A 20 -15.47 6.85 -12.27
CA HIS A 20 -15.60 6.35 -10.92
C HIS A 20 -15.49 4.83 -10.90
N GLY A 21 -16.13 4.16 -11.86
CA GLY A 21 -16.09 2.71 -11.93
C GLY A 21 -14.70 2.16 -12.10
N LEU A 22 -13.86 2.88 -12.84
CA LEU A 22 -12.50 2.41 -13.06
C LEU A 22 -11.70 2.33 -11.77
N ARG A 23 -12.04 3.13 -10.79
CA ARG A 23 -11.32 3.12 -9.53
C ARG A 23 -11.58 1.87 -8.71
N ASN A 24 -12.59 1.10 -9.06
CA ASN A 24 -12.87 -0.15 -8.36
C ASN A 24 -12.31 -1.35 -9.08
N TYR A 25 -11.55 -1.12 -10.14
CA TYR A 25 -10.97 -2.21 -10.90
C TYR A 25 -9.56 -2.50 -10.40
N TRP A 26 -9.06 -3.68 -10.73
CA TRP A 26 -7.72 -4.09 -10.39
C TRP A 26 -6.74 -3.57 -11.42
N TYR A 27 -5.82 -2.72 -10.97
CA TYR A 27 -4.82 -2.12 -11.84
C TYR A 27 -3.47 -2.81 -11.65
N PRO A 28 -2.73 -3.05 -12.74
CA PRO A 28 -1.33 -3.44 -12.57
C PRO A 28 -0.56 -2.22 -12.09
N ILE A 29 0.14 -2.35 -10.96
CA ILE A 29 0.86 -1.23 -10.40
C ILE A 29 2.36 -1.36 -10.54
N LEU A 30 2.87 -2.60 -10.65
CA LEU A 30 4.27 -2.81 -11.02
C LEU A 30 4.42 -4.25 -11.45
N GLN A 31 5.53 -4.52 -12.15
CA GLN A 31 5.81 -5.88 -12.56
C GLN A 31 6.26 -6.69 -11.37
N SER A 32 5.91 -7.97 -11.36
CA SER A 32 6.26 -8.84 -10.24
C SER A 32 7.76 -8.84 -9.97
N GLU A 33 8.56 -8.84 -11.03
CA GLU A 33 10.01 -8.89 -10.85
C GLU A 33 10.59 -7.59 -10.32
N GLU A 34 9.81 -6.51 -10.33
CA GLU A 34 10.26 -5.24 -9.78
C GLU A 34 10.02 -5.13 -8.29
N LEU A 35 9.38 -6.12 -7.69
CA LEU A 35 9.10 -6.10 -6.26
C LEU A 35 10.03 -7.09 -5.57
N PRO A 36 11.11 -6.58 -4.94
CA PRO A 36 12.06 -7.48 -4.28
C PRO A 36 11.46 -8.08 -3.02
N ARG A 37 12.09 -9.15 -2.54
CA ARG A 37 11.61 -9.80 -1.34
C ARG A 37 12.09 -9.13 -0.06
N ASP A 38 13.15 -8.34 -0.15
CA ASP A 38 13.83 -7.89 1.05
C ASP A 38 13.66 -6.40 1.34
N LYS A 39 12.94 -5.68 0.51
CA LYS A 39 12.73 -4.27 0.79
C LYS A 39 11.47 -3.76 0.10
N PRO A 40 10.86 -2.72 0.66
CA PRO A 40 9.65 -2.15 0.06
C PRO A 40 9.98 -1.24 -1.11
N VAL A 41 8.97 -0.99 -1.92
CA VAL A 41 9.07 -0.09 -3.07
C VAL A 41 8.01 0.97 -2.92
N GLY A 42 8.38 2.22 -3.14
CA GLY A 42 7.43 3.32 -3.16
C GLY A 42 7.07 3.68 -4.58
N LEU A 43 5.79 3.91 -4.83
CA LEU A 43 5.34 4.32 -6.14
C LEU A 43 4.07 5.15 -6.01
N ARG A 44 3.62 5.71 -7.13
CA ARG A 44 2.45 6.56 -7.11
C ARG A 44 1.46 6.04 -8.14
N VAL A 45 0.22 5.85 -7.72
CA VAL A 45 -0.83 5.35 -8.60
C VAL A 45 -2.02 6.28 -8.48
N LEU A 46 -2.45 6.84 -9.61
CA LEU A 46 -3.58 7.76 -9.63
C LEU A 46 -3.40 8.90 -8.62
N GLY A 47 -2.15 9.36 -8.50
CA GLY A 47 -1.84 10.45 -7.58
C GLY A 47 -1.65 10.03 -6.13
N GLU A 48 -1.82 8.76 -5.83
CA GLU A 48 -1.74 8.28 -4.46
C GLU A 48 -0.37 7.64 -4.22
N PRO A 49 0.37 8.07 -3.21
CA PRO A 49 1.65 7.43 -2.90
C PRO A 49 1.39 6.11 -2.20
N LEU A 50 2.03 5.05 -2.69
CA LEU A 50 1.84 3.70 -2.17
C LEU A 50 3.18 3.09 -1.79
N ALA A 51 3.16 2.28 -0.75
CA ALA A 51 4.28 1.43 -0.37
C ALA A 51 3.88 -0.01 -0.62
N VAL A 52 4.72 -0.75 -1.31
CA VAL A 52 4.44 -2.12 -1.70
C VAL A 52 5.59 -2.99 -1.22
N TRP A 53 5.25 -4.12 -0.61
CA TRP A 53 6.29 -5.06 -0.16
C TRP A 53 5.73 -6.47 -0.17
N ARG A 54 6.59 -7.46 0.05
CA ARG A 54 6.16 -8.86 0.14
C ARG A 54 6.17 -9.30 1.59
N ASN A 55 5.09 -9.95 2.01
CA ASN A 55 5.03 -10.50 3.36
C ASN A 55 5.82 -11.82 3.42
N GLN A 56 5.77 -12.52 4.54
CA GLN A 56 6.53 -13.75 4.71
C GLN A 56 6.13 -14.83 3.73
N ALA A 57 4.88 -14.84 3.32
CA ALA A 57 4.42 -15.81 2.34
C ALA A 57 4.79 -15.41 0.91
N GLY A 58 5.44 -14.26 0.74
CA GLY A 58 5.82 -13.79 -0.58
C GLY A 58 4.70 -13.04 -1.29
N GLU A 59 3.60 -12.80 -0.61
CA GLU A 59 2.45 -12.13 -1.22
C GLU A 59 2.63 -10.62 -1.17
N PRO A 60 2.17 -9.90 -2.20
CA PRO A 60 2.30 -8.45 -2.20
C PRO A 60 1.34 -7.80 -1.21
N CYS A 61 1.81 -6.74 -0.58
CA CYS A 61 1.03 -5.93 0.33
C CYS A 61 1.14 -4.49 -0.11
N VAL A 62 0.05 -3.74 -0.07
CA VAL A 62 0.02 -2.36 -0.53
C VAL A 62 -0.64 -1.51 0.54
N VAL A 63 0.05 -0.49 0.97
CA VAL A 63 -0.52 0.47 1.92
C VAL A 63 -0.21 1.87 1.43
N ARG A 64 -0.93 2.85 1.97
CA ARG A 64 -0.60 4.24 1.72
C ARG A 64 0.80 4.53 2.24
N ASP A 65 1.60 5.23 1.45
CA ASP A 65 3.01 5.45 1.77
C ASP A 65 3.17 6.61 2.73
N ARG A 66 2.60 6.44 3.93
CA ARG A 66 2.62 7.51 4.91
C ARG A 66 2.36 6.92 6.29
N CYS A 67 3.35 6.99 7.15
CA CYS A 67 3.18 6.52 8.52
C CYS A 67 2.23 7.45 9.25
N PRO A 68 1.16 6.93 9.86
CA PRO A 68 0.19 7.78 10.53
C PRO A 68 0.76 8.50 11.73
N HIS A 69 1.87 8.02 12.28
CA HIS A 69 2.48 8.63 13.43
C HIS A 69 3.15 9.96 13.10
N ARG A 70 3.93 10.01 12.01
CA ARG A 70 4.69 11.19 11.67
C ARG A 70 4.75 11.50 10.19
N ALA A 71 3.86 10.90 9.41
CA ALA A 71 3.80 11.16 7.97
C ALA A 71 5.10 10.83 7.23
N MET A 72 5.95 10.00 7.84
CA MET A 72 7.16 9.53 7.19
C MET A 72 6.79 8.54 6.10
N LYS A 73 7.53 8.55 5.01
CA LYS A 73 7.30 7.56 3.96
C LYS A 73 7.63 6.18 4.47
N LEU A 74 6.66 5.27 4.39
CA LEU A 74 6.87 3.90 4.81
C LEU A 74 7.77 3.15 3.86
N SER A 75 7.80 3.55 2.59
CA SER A 75 8.61 2.87 1.59
C SER A 75 10.10 3.02 1.81
N VAL A 76 10.54 3.98 2.64
CA VAL A 76 11.96 4.07 2.98
C VAL A 76 12.29 3.23 4.21
N GLY A 77 11.31 2.52 4.76
CA GLY A 77 11.54 1.65 5.90
C GLY A 77 12.06 0.30 5.47
N ARG A 78 11.77 -0.70 6.27
CA ARG A 78 12.28 -2.05 5.98
C ARG A 78 11.22 -3.08 6.33
N ILE A 79 11.48 -4.31 5.90
CA ILE A 79 10.59 -5.42 6.14
C ILE A 79 11.15 -6.24 7.28
N LEU A 80 10.33 -6.48 8.31
CA LEU A 80 10.71 -7.32 9.45
C LEU A 80 9.62 -8.33 9.69
N ASP A 81 9.96 -9.60 9.59
CA ASP A 81 9.01 -10.69 9.81
C ASP A 81 7.76 -10.51 8.95
N GLY A 82 7.94 -9.99 7.73
CA GLY A 82 6.84 -9.83 6.81
C GLY A 82 6.05 -8.54 6.98
N ASP A 83 6.33 -7.78 8.02
CA ASP A 83 5.66 -6.51 8.25
C ASP A 83 6.53 -5.35 7.78
N LEU A 84 5.90 -4.24 7.47
CA LEU A 84 6.62 -3.04 7.05
C LEU A 84 6.89 -2.17 8.27
N GLN A 85 8.14 -1.83 8.49
CA GLN A 85 8.54 -1.05 9.65
C GLN A 85 8.94 0.35 9.24
N CYS A 86 8.33 1.33 9.91
CA CYS A 86 8.66 2.73 9.69
C CYS A 86 10.07 3.00 10.23
N VAL A 87 10.87 3.71 9.44
CA VAL A 87 12.25 3.96 9.78
C VAL A 87 12.39 4.93 10.95
N LEU A 88 11.38 5.77 11.16
CA LEU A 88 11.53 6.85 12.13
C LEU A 88 11.50 6.37 13.58
N HIS A 89 10.47 5.64 13.98
CA HIS A 89 10.35 5.19 15.37
C HIS A 89 10.03 3.72 15.49
N GLY A 90 10.04 2.99 14.38
CA GLY A 90 9.92 1.54 14.44
C GLY A 90 8.51 0.98 14.47
N LEU A 91 7.50 1.78 14.22
CA LEU A 91 6.14 1.24 14.13
C LEU A 91 6.07 0.23 13.01
N ARG A 92 5.35 -0.87 13.23
CA ARG A 92 5.22 -1.92 12.23
C ARG A 92 3.77 -2.07 11.82
N PHE A 93 3.59 -2.41 10.55
CA PHE A 93 2.27 -2.57 9.96
C PHE A 93 2.22 -3.84 9.13
N ASP A 94 1.12 -4.58 9.24
CA ASP A 94 0.95 -5.77 8.40
C ASP A 94 0.29 -5.36 7.07
N GLY A 95 0.03 -6.37 6.24
CA GLY A 95 -0.51 -6.11 4.91
C GLY A 95 -1.93 -5.56 4.90
N LYS A 96 -2.59 -5.59 6.02
CA LYS A 96 -3.92 -4.99 6.15
C LYS A 96 -3.87 -3.58 6.70
N GLY A 97 -2.66 -3.08 6.94
CA GLY A 97 -2.49 -1.75 7.49
C GLY A 97 -2.65 -1.68 8.98
N THR A 98 -2.82 -2.82 9.65
CA THR A 98 -2.93 -2.86 11.09
C THR A 98 -1.57 -2.65 11.71
N CYS A 99 -1.50 -1.78 12.72
CA CYS A 99 -0.26 -1.58 13.46
C CYS A 99 -0.02 -2.78 14.34
N THR A 100 1.08 -3.49 14.10
CA THR A 100 1.39 -4.71 14.81
C THR A 100 2.37 -4.50 15.95
N LEU A 101 3.09 -3.38 15.94
CA LEU A 101 4.05 -3.08 17.00
C LEU A 101 4.25 -1.59 17.14
N ILE A 102 4.12 -1.12 18.36
CA ILE A 102 4.56 0.21 18.78
C ILE A 102 5.66 -0.05 19.79
N PRO A 103 6.92 0.28 19.48
CA PRO A 103 8.04 -0.15 20.36
C PRO A 103 7.92 0.30 21.80
N TRP A 104 7.32 1.46 22.03
CA TRP A 104 7.17 1.95 23.42
C TRP A 104 5.85 1.48 24.04
N GLU A 105 5.07 0.68 23.32
CA GLU A 105 3.84 0.06 23.81
C GLU A 105 3.85 -1.37 23.34
N PRO A 106 4.74 -2.21 23.87
CA PRO A 106 4.92 -3.55 23.30
C PRO A 106 3.71 -4.44 23.43
N GLU A 107 2.85 -4.20 24.39
CA GLU A 107 1.64 -5.00 24.52
C GLU A 107 0.54 -4.39 23.69
N ARG A 108 -0.23 -5.25 23.02
CA ARG A 108 -1.29 -4.78 22.17
C ARG A 108 -2.34 -4.03 22.98
N ARG A 109 -2.64 -2.82 22.56
CA ARG A 109 -3.65 -1.99 23.19
C ARG A 109 -4.49 -1.33 22.11
N SER A 110 -5.57 -0.67 22.54
CA SER A 110 -6.44 0.01 21.59
C SER A 110 -5.71 1.11 20.82
N VAL A 111 -4.61 1.63 21.35
CA VAL A 111 -3.87 2.65 20.63
C VAL A 111 -3.32 2.09 19.30
N HIS A 112 -3.03 0.80 19.25
CA HIS A 112 -2.55 0.20 18.01
C HIS A 112 -3.59 0.32 16.91
N ASP A 113 -4.86 0.24 17.26
CA ASP A 113 -5.91 0.33 16.26
C ASP A 113 -6.06 1.74 15.72
N ARG A 114 -5.63 2.73 16.48
CA ARG A 114 -5.78 4.12 16.08
C ARG A 114 -4.66 4.60 15.17
N VAL A 115 -3.60 3.82 15.03
CA VAL A 115 -2.50 4.21 14.14
C VAL A 115 -2.43 3.36 12.90
N ALA A 116 -3.56 2.75 12.53
CA ALA A 116 -3.60 1.95 11.32
C ALA A 116 -3.38 2.82 10.09
N VAL A 117 -2.75 2.24 9.07
CA VAL A 117 -2.53 2.93 7.82
C VAL A 117 -3.47 2.35 6.78
N GLY A 118 -3.90 3.17 5.84
CA GLY A 118 -4.81 2.72 4.78
C GLY A 118 -4.15 1.66 3.93
N ALA A 119 -4.85 0.54 3.73
CA ALA A 119 -4.34 -0.56 2.94
C ALA A 119 -5.24 -0.81 1.75
N PHE A 120 -4.67 -1.40 0.70
CA PHE A 120 -5.37 -1.67 -0.53
C PHE A 120 -5.25 -3.15 -0.84
N PRO A 121 -6.32 -3.78 -1.34
CA PRO A 121 -6.21 -5.18 -1.74
C PRO A 121 -5.13 -5.33 -2.79
N ALA A 122 -4.38 -6.43 -2.73
CA ALA A 122 -3.29 -6.66 -3.66
C ALA A 122 -3.25 -8.13 -4.00
N ARG A 123 -2.84 -8.42 -5.25
CA ARG A 123 -2.60 -9.78 -5.68
C ARG A 123 -1.64 -9.78 -6.85
N GLU A 124 -1.06 -10.92 -7.09
CA GLU A 124 -0.13 -11.09 -8.17
C GLU A 124 -0.77 -11.95 -9.24
N LEU A 125 -0.75 -11.48 -10.48
CA LEU A 125 -1.39 -12.19 -11.55
C LEU A 125 -0.77 -11.78 -12.88
N GLY A 126 -0.40 -12.79 -13.70
CA GLY A 126 0.12 -12.50 -15.02
C GLY A 126 1.42 -11.73 -15.03
N GLY A 127 2.26 -11.91 -14.02
CA GLY A 127 3.55 -11.22 -13.96
C GLY A 127 3.47 -9.80 -13.42
N TYR A 128 2.33 -9.42 -12.88
CA TYR A 128 2.13 -8.08 -12.35
C TYR A 128 1.55 -8.14 -10.95
N VAL A 129 1.96 -7.20 -10.12
CA VAL A 129 1.27 -6.92 -8.87
C VAL A 129 0.12 -5.99 -9.22
N ARG A 130 -1.08 -6.38 -8.82
CA ARG A 130 -2.30 -5.63 -9.11
C ARG A 130 -2.93 -5.19 -7.81
N SER A 131 -3.54 -4.03 -7.84
CA SER A 131 -4.16 -3.49 -6.65
C SER A 131 -5.47 -2.81 -7.03
N GLU A 132 -6.37 -2.77 -6.09
CA GLU A 132 -7.63 -2.06 -6.23
C GLU A 132 -7.49 -0.74 -5.51
N GLU A 133 -7.82 0.34 -6.18
CA GLU A 133 -7.59 1.65 -5.59
C GLU A 133 -8.54 1.94 -4.44
N HIS A 134 -9.71 1.34 -4.47
CA HIS A 134 -10.75 1.66 -3.51
C HIS A 134 -10.66 0.80 -2.26
N THR A 135 -10.48 1.42 -1.10
CA THR A 135 -10.45 0.72 0.18
C THR A 135 -11.13 1.58 1.21
N SER A 136 -12.35 1.97 0.93
CA SER A 136 -13.01 3.01 1.68
C SER A 136 -13.12 2.73 3.18
N GLU A 137 -13.36 1.49 3.56
CA GLU A 137 -13.52 1.21 4.98
C GLU A 137 -12.26 1.43 5.78
N LEU A 138 -11.12 1.32 5.14
CA LEU A 138 -9.86 1.57 5.82
C LEU A 138 -9.47 3.02 5.74
N GLN A 139 -9.91 3.71 4.73
CA GLN A 139 -9.51 5.08 4.53
C GLN A 139 -10.36 6.08 5.28
N SER A 140 -11.48 5.64 5.75
CA SER A 140 -12.39 6.55 6.42
C SER A 140 -11.92 6.91 7.82
N HIS A 141 -10.81 6.39 8.24
CA HIS A 141 -10.32 6.68 9.60
C HIS A 141 -9.01 7.43 9.64
#